data_9092834157fa5d0c59342e48ea390173
#
_entry.id   9092834157fa5d0c59342e48ea390173
#
_cell.length_a   1.000
_cell.length_b   1.000
_cell.length_c   1.000
_cell.angle_alpha   90.00
_cell.angle_beta   90.00
_cell.angle_gamma   90.00
#
_symmetry.space_group_name_H-M   'P 1'
#
loop_
_entity.id
_entity.type
_entity.pdbx_description
1 polymer ?
#
loop_
_entity_poly.entity_id
_entity_poly.type
_entity_poly.pdbx_seq_one_letter_code
_entity_poly.pdbx_strand_id
1 'polypeptide(L)'
;MGHFFVMSTRFNKCDASDFGLLPLAEDMALSPNDGSIWVKTELYNFGWGDENGYYRYPMPSFEKLFHLVLNSADEEDIYGAASVILKRYPDELLKQCEAIAENRGRSDDFGKLVKVFRLDSPVNRSPVLRKTYAQIQQDSRRWREIADLAKGVKCKV
;
A
#
# COMPACT_ATOMS: atom_id res chain seq x y z
N MET A 1 0.41 17.38 1.95
CA MET A 1 0.33 16.45 3.08
C MET A 1 -0.91 15.57 2.93
N GLY A 2 -0.73 14.25 3.07
CA GLY A 2 -1.85 13.31 2.99
C GLY A 2 -2.84 13.47 4.14
N HIS A 3 -4.08 13.04 3.92
CA HIS A 3 -5.13 13.06 4.95
C HIS A 3 -5.00 11.92 5.96
N PHE A 4 -4.38 10.82 5.59
CA PHE A 4 -4.23 9.60 6.40
C PHE A 4 -2.79 9.19 6.58
N PHE A 5 -1.92 9.58 5.66
CA PHE A 5 -0.51 9.23 5.68
C PHE A 5 0.35 10.43 5.31
N VAL A 6 1.49 10.52 5.95
CA VAL A 6 2.60 11.35 5.51
C VAL A 6 3.84 10.47 5.42
N MET A 7 4.62 10.63 4.37
CA MET A 7 5.80 9.81 4.18
C MET A 7 6.93 10.62 3.55
N SER A 8 8.14 10.24 3.86
CA SER A 8 9.31 10.85 3.25
C SER A 8 9.36 10.44 1.77
N THR A 9 9.30 11.41 0.89
CA THR A 9 9.53 11.21 -0.55
C THR A 9 10.98 11.48 -0.93
N ARG A 10 11.79 11.93 0.02
CA ARG A 10 13.22 12.22 -0.14
C ARG A 10 13.93 11.87 1.18
N PHE A 11 15.15 11.39 1.08
CA PHE A 11 15.99 10.82 2.13
C PHE A 11 16.17 11.63 3.43
N ASN A 12 15.61 12.82 3.56
CA ASN A 12 15.94 13.75 4.65
C ASN A 12 14.78 14.04 5.62
N LYS A 13 13.62 13.41 5.47
CA LYS A 13 12.48 13.63 6.37
C LYS A 13 12.32 12.45 7.30
N CYS A 14 12.79 12.56 8.53
CA CYS A 14 12.76 11.48 9.53
C CYS A 14 11.93 11.84 10.76
N ASP A 15 11.77 13.12 11.05
CA ASP A 15 11.17 13.59 12.29
C ASP A 15 9.74 14.13 12.07
N ALA A 16 8.93 14.11 13.12
CA ALA A 16 7.59 14.64 13.09
C ALA A 16 7.52 16.09 12.59
N SER A 17 8.49 16.93 12.98
CA SER A 17 8.56 18.33 12.56
C SER A 17 8.75 18.50 11.05
N ASP A 18 9.38 17.55 10.37
CA ASP A 18 9.55 17.57 8.92
C ASP A 18 8.24 17.47 8.17
N PHE A 19 7.20 16.93 8.82
CA PHE A 19 5.84 16.79 8.30
C PHE A 19 4.86 17.81 8.87
N GLY A 20 5.34 18.79 9.64
CA GLY A 20 4.49 19.78 10.30
C GLY A 20 3.75 19.22 11.51
N LEU A 21 4.22 18.16 12.11
CA LEU A 21 3.64 17.51 13.28
C LEU A 21 4.46 17.87 14.53
N LEU A 22 3.77 17.92 15.69
CA LEU A 22 4.41 18.17 16.98
C LEU A 22 4.68 16.83 17.68
N PRO A 23 5.95 16.54 18.07
CA PRO A 23 6.26 15.31 18.79
C PRO A 23 5.52 15.26 20.14
N LEU A 24 4.86 14.11 20.44
CA LEU A 24 4.22 13.83 21.73
C LEU A 24 5.00 12.78 22.52
N ALA A 25 5.51 11.77 21.84
CA ALA A 25 6.28 10.66 22.36
C ALA A 25 7.19 10.14 21.25
N GLU A 26 7.98 9.10 21.53
CA GLU A 26 8.95 8.56 20.58
C GLU A 26 8.34 8.26 19.21
N ASP A 27 7.15 7.61 19.21
CA ASP A 27 6.47 7.17 17.98
C ASP A 27 5.13 7.86 17.75
N MET A 28 4.84 8.95 18.47
CA MET A 28 3.56 9.64 18.38
C MET A 28 3.74 11.14 18.16
N ALA A 29 2.86 11.72 17.37
CA ALA A 29 2.87 13.15 17.07
C ALA A 29 1.44 13.69 16.98
N LEU A 30 1.31 15.01 17.14
CA LEU A 30 0.05 15.74 17.08
C LEU A 30 0.05 16.68 15.89
N SER A 31 -1.06 16.70 15.14
CA SER A 31 -1.26 17.73 14.14
C SER A 31 -1.78 19.00 14.83
N PRO A 32 -1.07 20.13 14.72
CA PRO A 32 -1.55 21.39 15.34
C PRO A 32 -2.77 21.98 14.63
N ASN A 33 -3.06 21.53 13.41
CA ASN A 33 -4.16 22.06 12.60
C ASN A 33 -5.52 21.53 13.04
N ASP A 34 -5.61 20.24 13.39
CA ASP A 34 -6.89 19.57 13.68
C ASP A 34 -6.88 18.73 14.96
N GLY A 35 -5.75 18.68 15.67
CA GLY A 35 -5.60 17.91 16.90
C GLY A 35 -5.51 16.40 16.70
N SER A 36 -5.38 15.92 15.46
CA SER A 36 -5.27 14.49 15.19
C SER A 36 -3.95 13.93 15.70
N ILE A 37 -4.00 12.65 16.12
CA ILE A 37 -2.83 11.91 16.56
C ILE A 37 -2.27 11.10 15.38
N TRP A 38 -0.94 11.13 15.24
CA TRP A 38 -0.21 10.44 14.18
C TRP A 38 0.81 9.49 14.81
N VAL A 39 0.97 8.33 14.22
CA VAL A 39 1.85 7.27 14.72
C VAL A 39 2.93 6.99 13.69
N LYS A 40 4.18 6.97 14.15
CA LYS A 40 5.34 6.67 13.31
C LYS A 40 5.32 5.22 12.86
N THR A 41 5.62 4.99 11.60
CA THR A 41 5.69 3.65 11.02
C THR A 41 6.66 3.64 9.84
N GLU A 42 7.13 2.46 9.50
CA GLU A 42 7.89 2.26 8.27
C GLU A 42 6.90 2.06 7.12
N LEU A 43 6.99 2.93 6.12
CA LEU A 43 6.22 2.85 4.90
C LEU A 43 7.15 2.51 3.75
N TYR A 44 6.78 1.50 2.98
CA TYR A 44 7.58 1.09 1.82
C TYR A 44 7.38 2.08 0.68
N ASN A 45 8.45 2.69 0.25
CA ASN A 45 8.45 3.46 -0.99
C ASN A 45 8.78 2.51 -2.14
N PHE A 46 7.82 2.32 -3.02
CA PHE A 46 7.90 1.39 -4.15
C PHE A 46 9.01 1.78 -5.14
N GLY A 47 10.25 1.44 -4.83
CA GLY A 47 11.42 1.71 -5.66
C GLY A 47 12.65 2.17 -4.92
N TRP A 48 12.52 2.63 -3.66
CA TRP A 48 13.62 3.25 -2.90
C TRP A 48 13.90 2.60 -1.55
N GLY A 49 13.15 1.57 -1.15
CA GLY A 49 13.28 0.89 0.14
C GLY A 49 12.29 1.39 1.20
N ASP A 50 12.49 0.98 2.44
CA ASP A 50 11.64 1.40 3.54
C ASP A 50 11.92 2.84 3.93
N GLU A 51 10.87 3.62 4.06
CA GLU A 51 10.94 5.01 4.49
C GLU A 51 10.12 5.23 5.75
N ASN A 52 10.56 6.18 6.58
CA ASN A 52 9.81 6.60 7.74
C ASN A 52 8.62 7.46 7.32
N GLY A 53 7.50 7.23 7.98
CA GLY A 53 6.30 8.02 7.80
C GLY A 53 5.42 7.94 9.03
N TYR A 54 4.26 8.58 8.95
CA TYR A 54 3.25 8.57 10.01
C TYR A 54 1.91 8.26 9.41
N TYR A 55 1.10 7.51 10.14
CA TYR A 55 -0.31 7.33 9.81
C TYR A 55 -1.18 8.04 10.84
N ARG A 56 -2.32 8.54 10.40
CA ARG A 56 -3.33 9.15 11.27
C ARG A 56 -4.02 8.04 12.07
N TYR A 57 -3.96 8.14 13.39
CA TYR A 57 -4.62 7.19 14.29
C TYR A 57 -6.14 7.48 14.35
N PRO A 58 -7.00 6.45 14.37
CA PRO A 58 -6.68 5.02 14.26
C PRO A 58 -6.38 4.57 12.84
N MET A 59 -5.64 3.46 12.69
CA MET A 59 -5.33 2.89 11.38
C MET A 59 -6.64 2.54 10.65
N PRO A 60 -6.81 2.99 9.39
CA PRO A 60 -8.01 2.65 8.63
C PRO A 60 -8.15 1.14 8.38
N SER A 61 -9.39 0.68 8.17
CA SER A 61 -9.68 -0.71 7.79
C SER A 61 -9.12 -1.02 6.40
N PHE A 62 -9.03 -2.32 6.07
CA PHE A 62 -8.61 -2.75 4.73
C PHE A 62 -9.47 -2.11 3.62
N GLU A 63 -10.78 -2.10 3.80
CA GLU A 63 -11.70 -1.52 2.81
C GLU A 63 -11.42 -0.03 2.58
N LYS A 64 -11.15 0.71 3.65
CA LYS A 64 -10.80 2.13 3.54
C LYS A 64 -9.44 2.31 2.88
N LEU A 65 -8.44 1.51 3.26
CA LEU A 65 -7.11 1.55 2.64
C LEU A 65 -7.18 1.24 1.15
N PHE A 66 -7.94 0.22 0.77
CA PHE A 66 -8.13 -0.16 -0.62
C PHE A 66 -8.84 0.94 -1.42
N HIS A 67 -9.85 1.56 -0.82
CA HIS A 67 -10.53 2.72 -1.41
C HIS A 67 -9.56 3.89 -1.65
N LEU A 68 -8.67 4.16 -0.71
CA LEU A 68 -7.65 5.20 -0.87
C LEU A 68 -6.72 4.92 -2.05
N VAL A 69 -6.29 3.68 -2.21
CA VAL A 69 -5.44 3.29 -3.35
C VAL A 69 -6.13 3.55 -4.69
N LEU A 70 -7.42 3.26 -4.78
CA LEU A 70 -8.17 3.39 -6.03
C LEU A 70 -8.64 4.81 -6.33
N ASN A 71 -8.94 5.60 -5.32
CA ASN A 71 -9.71 6.84 -5.50
C ASN A 71 -9.05 8.11 -4.95
N SER A 72 -7.99 8.01 -4.14
CA SER A 72 -7.34 9.21 -3.61
C SER A 72 -6.58 9.97 -4.71
N ALA A 73 -6.60 11.28 -4.62
CA ALA A 73 -5.78 12.16 -5.45
C ALA A 73 -4.43 12.47 -4.80
N ASP A 74 -4.23 12.07 -3.55
CA ASP A 74 -3.02 12.35 -2.77
C ASP A 74 -2.08 11.15 -2.83
N GLU A 75 -0.87 11.34 -3.36
CA GLU A 75 0.12 10.27 -3.51
C GLU A 75 0.56 9.68 -2.17
N GLU A 76 0.68 10.50 -1.13
CA GLU A 76 1.06 10.02 0.20
C GLU A 76 -0.01 9.05 0.75
N ASP A 77 -1.28 9.36 0.57
CA ASP A 77 -2.37 8.47 0.97
C ASP A 77 -2.39 7.18 0.14
N ILE A 78 -2.18 7.28 -1.17
CA ILE A 78 -2.15 6.12 -2.06
C ILE A 78 -1.04 5.16 -1.65
N TYR A 79 0.20 5.64 -1.58
CA TYR A 79 1.35 4.77 -1.32
C TYR A 79 1.44 4.36 0.15
N GLY A 80 1.01 5.21 1.07
CA GLY A 80 0.90 4.83 2.49
C GLY A 80 -0.10 3.69 2.69
N ALA A 81 -1.29 3.81 2.11
CA ALA A 81 -2.31 2.75 2.15
C ALA A 81 -1.81 1.46 1.49
N ALA A 82 -1.17 1.56 0.33
CA ALA A 82 -0.61 0.41 -0.37
C ALA A 82 0.46 -0.31 0.47
N SER A 83 1.33 0.45 1.14
CA SER A 83 2.35 -0.10 2.03
C SER A 83 1.74 -0.92 3.16
N VAL A 84 0.70 -0.39 3.83
CA VAL A 84 0.00 -1.11 4.91
C VAL A 84 -0.68 -2.36 4.38
N ILE A 85 -1.33 -2.28 3.23
CA ILE A 85 -2.00 -3.43 2.60
C ILE A 85 -0.99 -4.56 2.33
N LEU A 86 0.16 -4.26 1.76
CA LEU A 86 1.19 -5.27 1.47
C LEU A 86 1.73 -5.92 2.74
N LYS A 87 1.85 -5.17 3.83
CA LYS A 87 2.37 -5.70 5.10
C LYS A 87 1.34 -6.50 5.88
N ARG A 88 0.09 -6.05 5.89
CA ARG A 88 -0.96 -6.62 6.77
C ARG A 88 -2.02 -7.43 6.05
N TYR A 89 -2.27 -7.16 4.79
CA TYR A 89 -3.42 -7.70 4.05
C TYR A 89 -3.03 -8.22 2.65
N PRO A 90 -1.90 -8.95 2.49
CA PRO A 90 -1.50 -9.41 1.16
C PRO A 90 -2.48 -10.42 0.56
N ASP A 91 -3.11 -11.28 1.39
CA ASP A 91 -4.07 -12.26 0.90
C ASP A 91 -5.40 -11.62 0.48
N GLU A 92 -5.85 -10.61 1.22
CA GLU A 92 -7.02 -9.81 0.85
C GLU A 92 -6.77 -9.02 -0.44
N LEU A 93 -5.57 -8.49 -0.61
CA LEU A 93 -5.18 -7.84 -1.86
C LEU A 93 -5.24 -8.80 -3.05
N LEU A 94 -4.71 -10.01 -2.89
CA LEU A 94 -4.74 -11.02 -3.94
C LEU A 94 -6.18 -11.34 -4.36
N LYS A 95 -7.08 -11.55 -3.40
CA LYS A 95 -8.50 -11.79 -3.67
C LYS A 95 -9.13 -10.64 -4.43
N GLN A 96 -8.85 -9.41 -4.05
CA GLN A 96 -9.38 -8.23 -4.73
C GLN A 96 -8.83 -8.08 -6.14
N CYS A 97 -7.54 -8.35 -6.33
CA CYS A 97 -6.93 -8.33 -7.66
C CYS A 97 -7.57 -9.37 -8.59
N GLU A 98 -7.81 -10.58 -8.08
CA GLU A 98 -8.47 -11.64 -8.84
C GLU A 98 -9.90 -11.25 -9.21
N ALA A 99 -10.67 -10.73 -8.26
CA ALA A 99 -12.05 -10.30 -8.48
C ALA A 99 -12.14 -9.16 -9.52
N ILE A 100 -11.24 -8.19 -9.43
CA ILE A 100 -11.20 -7.06 -10.37
C ILE A 100 -10.74 -7.52 -11.76
N ALA A 101 -9.77 -8.43 -11.83
CA ALA A 101 -9.28 -8.98 -13.09
C ALA A 101 -10.36 -9.76 -13.85
N GLU A 102 -11.26 -10.45 -13.14
CA GLU A 102 -12.39 -11.17 -13.73
C GLU A 102 -13.47 -10.23 -14.24
N ASN A 103 -13.58 -9.04 -13.68
CA ASN A 103 -14.62 -8.07 -14.04
C ASN A 103 -14.11 -7.11 -15.11
N ARG A 104 -14.45 -7.37 -16.36
CA ARG A 104 -14.02 -6.57 -17.54
C ARG A 104 -14.41 -5.09 -17.47
N GLY A 105 -15.44 -4.74 -16.69
CA GLY A 105 -15.88 -3.36 -16.49
C GLY A 105 -14.98 -2.55 -15.56
N ARG A 106 -14.01 -3.16 -14.90
CA ARG A 106 -13.11 -2.54 -13.91
C ARG A 106 -11.65 -2.49 -14.37
N SER A 107 -11.42 -2.39 -15.68
CA SER A 107 -10.07 -2.35 -16.25
C SER A 107 -9.24 -1.17 -15.74
N ASP A 108 -9.87 -0.01 -15.49
CA ASP A 108 -9.19 1.17 -14.94
C ASP A 108 -8.70 0.94 -13.51
N ASP A 109 -9.51 0.29 -12.68
CA ASP A 109 -9.13 -0.08 -11.31
C ASP A 109 -7.95 -1.04 -11.32
N PHE A 110 -8.00 -2.05 -12.19
CA PHE A 110 -6.90 -3.00 -12.35
C PHE A 110 -5.61 -2.29 -12.78
N GLY A 111 -5.70 -1.36 -13.72
CA GLY A 111 -4.56 -0.54 -14.15
C GLY A 111 -3.93 0.26 -13.02
N LYS A 112 -4.75 0.84 -12.13
CA LYS A 112 -4.26 1.53 -10.93
C LYS A 112 -3.53 0.59 -9.98
N LEU A 113 -4.08 -0.60 -9.74
CA LEU A 113 -3.45 -1.61 -8.89
C LEU A 113 -2.11 -2.08 -9.47
N VAL A 114 -2.06 -2.32 -10.77
CA VAL A 114 -0.82 -2.69 -11.47
C VAL A 114 0.26 -1.63 -11.26
N LYS A 115 -0.09 -0.37 -11.43
CA LYS A 115 0.84 0.75 -11.26
C LYS A 115 1.31 0.89 -9.82
N VAL A 116 0.39 0.89 -8.86
CA VAL A 116 0.70 1.14 -7.45
C VAL A 116 1.47 -0.02 -6.83
N PHE A 117 1.04 -1.26 -7.04
CA PHE A 117 1.64 -2.44 -6.44
C PHE A 117 2.68 -3.13 -7.32
N ARG A 118 2.93 -2.63 -8.52
CA ARG A 118 3.84 -3.24 -9.50
C ARG A 118 3.52 -4.72 -9.72
N LEU A 119 2.26 -4.99 -10.03
CA LEU A 119 1.74 -6.35 -10.17
C LEU A 119 2.29 -7.10 -11.39
N ASP A 120 2.95 -6.43 -12.31
CA ASP A 120 3.65 -7.03 -13.43
C ASP A 120 4.87 -7.86 -13.03
N SER A 121 5.32 -7.75 -11.79
CA SER A 121 6.37 -8.60 -11.22
C SER A 121 5.76 -9.87 -10.60
N PRO A 122 6.22 -11.08 -10.99
CA PRO A 122 5.63 -12.34 -10.51
C PRO A 122 6.15 -12.76 -9.12
N VAL A 123 6.28 -11.83 -8.20
CA VAL A 123 6.74 -12.09 -6.84
C VAL A 123 5.58 -12.57 -5.98
N ASN A 124 5.82 -13.59 -5.15
CA ASN A 124 4.87 -14.00 -4.12
C ASN A 124 4.84 -12.95 -3.01
N ARG A 125 3.70 -12.27 -2.84
CA ARG A 125 3.50 -11.26 -1.81
C ARG A 125 2.78 -11.81 -0.58
N SER A 126 2.25 -13.02 -0.68
CA SER A 126 1.55 -13.68 0.43
C SER A 126 2.56 -14.18 1.47
N PRO A 127 2.17 -14.21 2.77
CA PRO A 127 3.05 -14.71 3.81
C PRO A 127 3.35 -16.19 3.64
N VAL A 128 4.56 -16.61 4.03
CA VAL A 128 5.01 -18.01 3.95
C VAL A 128 4.98 -18.71 5.29
N LEU A 129 4.99 -17.96 6.40
CA LEU A 129 4.98 -18.53 7.74
C LEU A 129 3.66 -19.28 7.99
N ARG A 130 3.76 -20.44 8.65
CA ARG A 130 2.63 -21.31 9.01
C ARG A 130 1.86 -21.87 7.82
N LYS A 131 2.46 -21.87 6.62
CA LYS A 131 1.88 -22.46 5.43
C LYS A 131 2.68 -23.69 5.00
N THR A 132 2.00 -24.66 4.42
CA THR A 132 2.65 -25.81 3.78
C THR A 132 3.31 -25.38 2.47
N TYR A 133 4.25 -26.19 1.99
CA TYR A 133 4.88 -25.97 0.69
C TYR A 133 3.85 -25.87 -0.44
N ALA A 134 2.82 -26.74 -0.41
CA ALA A 134 1.75 -26.71 -1.41
C ALA A 134 0.95 -25.40 -1.39
N GLN A 135 0.68 -24.85 -0.20
CA GLN A 135 -0.02 -23.57 -0.05
C GLN A 135 0.83 -22.42 -0.58
N ILE A 136 2.14 -22.42 -0.28
CA ILE A 136 3.06 -21.38 -0.78
C ILE A 136 3.16 -21.44 -2.32
N GLN A 137 3.21 -22.63 -2.89
CA GLN A 137 3.22 -22.84 -4.34
C GLN A 137 1.93 -22.34 -4.99
N GLN A 138 0.79 -22.58 -4.36
CA GLN A 138 -0.51 -22.10 -4.85
C GLN A 138 -0.56 -20.56 -4.83
N ASP A 139 -0.11 -19.94 -3.75
CA ASP A 139 -0.05 -18.48 -3.65
C ASP A 139 0.86 -17.89 -4.73
N SER A 140 2.04 -18.47 -4.92
CA SER A 140 2.98 -18.06 -5.96
C SER A 140 2.38 -18.15 -7.36
N ARG A 141 1.62 -19.21 -7.63
CA ARG A 141 0.93 -19.39 -8.92
C ARG A 141 -0.11 -18.30 -9.13
N ARG A 142 -0.91 -18.01 -8.12
CA ARG A 142 -1.96 -16.97 -8.19
C ARG A 142 -1.35 -15.58 -8.46
N TRP A 143 -0.27 -15.22 -7.77
CA TRP A 143 0.44 -13.97 -8.03
C TRP A 143 1.05 -13.91 -9.43
N ARG A 144 1.55 -15.04 -9.93
CA ARG A 144 2.08 -15.13 -11.29
C ARG A 144 0.99 -14.93 -12.35
N GLU A 145 -0.20 -15.49 -12.13
CA GLU A 145 -1.35 -15.29 -13.02
C GLU A 145 -1.76 -13.83 -13.07
N ILE A 146 -1.77 -13.15 -11.91
CA ILE A 146 -2.01 -11.71 -11.84
C ILE A 146 -0.92 -10.93 -12.59
N ALA A 147 0.34 -11.31 -12.45
CA ALA A 147 1.44 -10.67 -13.17
C ALA A 147 1.32 -10.82 -14.68
N ASP A 148 0.89 -11.97 -15.17
CA ASP A 148 0.67 -12.20 -16.59
C ASP A 148 -0.45 -11.32 -17.14
N LEU A 149 -1.55 -11.18 -16.40
CA LEU A 149 -2.64 -10.26 -16.75
C LEU A 149 -2.17 -8.80 -16.71
N ALA A 150 -1.34 -8.43 -15.73
CA ALA A 150 -0.80 -7.08 -15.58
C ALA A 150 0.09 -6.68 -16.77
N LYS A 151 0.90 -7.60 -17.28
CA LYS A 151 1.72 -7.38 -18.48
C LYS A 151 0.85 -7.07 -19.70
N GLY A 152 -0.29 -7.74 -19.84
CA GLY A 152 -1.25 -7.47 -20.91
C GLY A 152 -1.84 -6.06 -20.84
N VAL A 153 -2.08 -5.54 -19.64
CA VAL A 153 -2.57 -4.17 -19.43
C VAL A 153 -1.51 -3.14 -19.84
N LYS A 154 -0.25 -3.36 -19.48
CA LYS A 154 0.86 -2.46 -19.85
C LYS A 154 1.05 -2.36 -21.37
N CYS A 155 0.84 -3.43 -22.10
CA CYS A 155 0.99 -3.43 -23.55
C CYS A 155 -0.12 -2.69 -24.31
N LYS A 156 -1.22 -2.33 -23.63
CA LYS A 156 -2.38 -1.63 -24.22
C LYS A 156 -2.36 -0.11 -23.96
N VAL A 157 -1.41 0.37 -23.23
CA VAL A 157 -1.19 1.80 -22.94
C VAL A 157 -0.03 2.33 -23.81
#